data_0c0d600e79d75c36974b2b5fa293acc0
#
_entry.id   0c0d600e79d75c36974b2b5fa293acc0
#
_cell.length_a   1.000
_cell.length_b   1.000
_cell.length_c   1.000
_cell.angle_alpha   90.00
_cell.angle_beta   90.00
_cell.angle_gamma   90.00
#
_symmetry.space_group_name_H-M   'P 1'
#
loop_
_entity.id
_entity.type
_entity.pdbx_description
1 polymer ?
#
loop_
_entity_poly.entity_id
_entity_poly.type
_entity_poly.pdbx_seq_one_letter_code
_entity_poly.pdbx_strand_id
1 'polypeptide(L)'
;GISVPAEYGGMGMPFNTSVLICDKISGANGSFSTAFGAHTGIGTLPILLYGDDAQRTKYLPKLASGEWMGCYCLTEPGAGSDANSGKTKAVLTDDGKNYLITGQKMWISNAGFADVFIVFARIEDDKNITGFILEKGMEGITLGEEEQKLGLNSSSTRQVFFNDVKVPVENLLGGRGNGFKIAMNALNVGRIKLSAAVLDACRRVIGLSTNYSNERIQ
;
A
#
# COMPACT_ATOMS: atom_id res chain seq x y z
N GLY A 1 10.68 8.52 0.94
CA GLY A 1 11.91 7.99 1.55
C GLY A 1 12.13 8.36 3.01
N ILE A 2 11.11 8.92 3.74
CA ILE A 2 11.30 9.46 5.10
C ILE A 2 11.83 8.41 6.08
N SER A 3 11.18 7.25 6.16
CA SER A 3 11.56 6.17 7.10
C SER A 3 12.48 5.11 6.48
N VAL A 4 12.79 5.23 5.19
CA VAL A 4 13.72 4.33 4.52
C VAL A 4 15.15 4.69 4.96
N PRO A 5 16.00 3.71 5.35
CA PRO A 5 17.38 3.97 5.73
C PRO A 5 18.20 4.65 4.65
N ALA A 6 19.24 5.39 5.06
CA ALA A 6 20.10 6.13 4.15
C ALA A 6 20.85 5.22 3.17
N GLU A 7 21.17 4.00 3.55
CA GLU A 7 21.79 2.98 2.70
C GLU A 7 20.96 2.61 1.46
N TYR A 8 19.62 2.81 1.54
CA TYR A 8 18.69 2.66 0.41
C TYR A 8 18.22 4.01 -0.15
N GLY A 9 18.96 5.10 0.06
CA GLY A 9 18.65 6.41 -0.48
C GLY A 9 17.51 7.15 0.24
N GLY A 10 17.08 6.68 1.41
CA GLY A 10 16.08 7.33 2.24
C GLY A 10 16.70 8.33 3.22
N MET A 11 15.86 8.95 4.04
CA MET A 11 16.27 9.94 5.05
C MET A 11 16.56 9.31 6.42
N GLY A 12 16.19 8.05 6.65
CA GLY A 12 16.39 7.35 7.91
C GLY A 12 15.73 8.01 9.13
N MET A 13 14.68 8.80 8.92
CA MET A 13 14.03 9.54 9.98
C MET A 13 13.24 8.62 10.92
N PRO A 14 13.21 8.95 12.22
CA PRO A 14 12.45 8.17 13.20
C PRO A 14 10.95 8.22 12.92
N PHE A 15 10.23 7.24 13.44
CA PHE A 15 8.81 7.04 13.19
C PHE A 15 7.94 8.25 13.56
N ASN A 16 8.24 8.94 14.67
CA ASN A 16 7.53 10.15 15.10
C ASN A 16 7.60 11.27 14.05
N THR A 17 8.72 11.42 13.34
CA THR A 17 8.84 12.38 12.22
C THR A 17 7.88 12.02 11.08
N SER A 18 7.78 10.74 10.72
CA SER A 18 6.80 10.27 9.73
C SER A 18 5.36 10.55 10.14
N VAL A 19 5.04 10.38 11.42
CA VAL A 19 3.72 10.66 11.98
C VAL A 19 3.39 12.15 11.91
N LEU A 20 4.35 13.02 12.27
CA LEU A 20 4.20 14.48 12.18
C LEU A 20 3.97 14.95 10.74
N ILE A 21 4.69 14.37 9.78
CA ILE A 21 4.52 14.69 8.36
C ILE A 21 3.13 14.28 7.87
N CYS A 22 2.64 13.11 8.29
CA CYS A 22 1.26 12.69 7.96
C CYS A 22 0.22 13.67 8.50
N ASP A 23 0.38 14.16 9.75
CA ASP A 23 -0.48 15.20 10.34
C ASP A 23 -0.52 16.46 9.44
N LYS A 24 0.64 16.99 9.07
CA LYS A 24 0.74 18.22 8.26
C LYS A 24 0.20 18.07 6.83
N ILE A 25 0.53 16.98 6.15
CA ILE A 25 0.05 16.72 4.78
C ILE A 25 -1.47 16.58 4.77
N SER A 26 -2.03 15.88 5.74
CA SER A 26 -3.48 15.62 5.79
C SER A 26 -4.29 16.89 6.05
N GLY A 27 -3.79 17.81 6.86
CA GLY A 27 -4.40 19.11 7.07
C GLY A 27 -4.45 19.96 5.81
N ALA A 28 -3.49 19.77 4.90
CA ALA A 28 -3.44 20.48 3.62
C ALA A 28 -4.35 19.84 2.55
N ASN A 29 -4.25 18.52 2.34
CA ASN A 29 -5.03 17.81 1.33
C ASN A 29 -5.18 16.32 1.65
N GLY A 30 -6.42 15.88 1.95
CA GLY A 30 -6.73 14.51 2.31
C GLY A 30 -6.49 13.49 1.18
N SER A 31 -6.76 13.83 -0.07
CA SER A 31 -6.52 12.93 -1.21
C SER A 31 -5.02 12.67 -1.41
N PHE A 32 -4.22 13.73 -1.36
CA PHE A 32 -2.76 13.60 -1.44
C PHE A 32 -2.21 12.80 -0.26
N SER A 33 -2.72 13.07 0.95
CA SER A 33 -2.34 12.31 2.15
C SER A 33 -2.63 10.82 2.01
N THR A 34 -3.76 10.46 1.41
CA THR A 34 -4.12 9.05 1.16
C THR A 34 -3.13 8.40 0.18
N ALA A 35 -2.84 9.04 -0.94
CA ALA A 35 -1.88 8.54 -1.93
C ALA A 35 -0.46 8.43 -1.35
N PHE A 36 -0.03 9.45 -0.60
CA PHE A 36 1.24 9.47 0.11
C PHE A 36 1.34 8.35 1.16
N GLY A 37 0.28 8.17 1.96
CA GLY A 37 0.22 7.12 2.97
C GLY A 37 0.21 5.72 2.39
N ALA A 38 -0.50 5.51 1.29
CA ALA A 38 -0.51 4.24 0.57
C ALA A 38 0.89 3.89 0.05
N HIS A 39 1.60 4.85 -0.56
CA HIS A 39 2.95 4.65 -1.05
C HIS A 39 3.97 4.45 0.08
N THR A 40 4.15 5.44 0.96
CA THR A 40 5.21 5.44 1.99
C THR A 40 4.94 4.50 3.16
N GLY A 41 3.68 4.11 3.34
CA GLY A 41 3.24 3.16 4.37
C GLY A 41 3.13 1.76 3.79
N ILE A 42 1.92 1.37 3.40
CA ILE A 42 1.59 -0.02 3.06
C ILE A 42 2.23 -0.51 1.75
N GLY A 43 2.61 0.38 0.83
CA GLY A 43 3.31 0.01 -0.42
C GLY A 43 4.83 -0.17 -0.27
N THR A 44 5.45 0.48 0.73
CA THR A 44 6.92 0.45 0.92
C THR A 44 7.34 -0.35 2.16
N LEU A 45 6.65 -0.19 3.28
CA LEU A 45 7.03 -0.82 4.56
C LEU A 45 7.11 -2.36 4.51
N PRO A 46 6.25 -3.08 3.79
CA PRO A 46 6.38 -4.54 3.70
C PRO A 46 7.73 -4.98 3.15
N ILE A 47 8.26 -4.28 2.13
CA ILE A 47 9.59 -4.58 1.57
C ILE A 47 10.68 -4.20 2.57
N LEU A 48 10.59 -3.03 3.19
CA LEU A 48 11.57 -2.58 4.19
C LEU A 48 11.68 -3.55 5.37
N LEU A 49 10.56 -4.04 5.89
CA LEU A 49 10.52 -4.83 7.11
C LEU A 49 10.69 -6.34 6.89
N TYR A 50 10.28 -6.84 5.73
CA TYR A 50 10.19 -8.28 5.46
C TYR A 50 10.89 -8.72 4.18
N GLY A 51 11.32 -7.80 3.34
CA GLY A 51 12.13 -8.11 2.17
C GLY A 51 13.50 -8.65 2.56
N ASP A 52 14.08 -9.49 1.73
CA ASP A 52 15.49 -9.85 1.80
C ASP A 52 16.39 -8.70 1.28
N ASP A 53 17.69 -8.87 1.35
CA ASP A 53 18.63 -7.82 0.95
C ASP A 53 18.58 -7.52 -0.56
N ALA A 54 18.32 -8.53 -1.38
CA ALA A 54 18.16 -8.35 -2.83
C ALA A 54 16.89 -7.54 -3.15
N GLN A 55 15.77 -7.88 -2.51
CA GLN A 55 14.51 -7.15 -2.64
C GLN A 55 14.65 -5.71 -2.14
N ARG A 56 15.24 -5.49 -0.97
CA ARG A 56 15.47 -4.13 -0.43
C ARG A 56 16.33 -3.30 -1.38
N THR A 57 17.44 -3.86 -1.85
CA THR A 57 18.37 -3.18 -2.76
C THR A 57 17.71 -2.83 -4.09
N LYS A 58 16.86 -3.71 -4.61
CA LYS A 58 16.18 -3.50 -5.89
C LYS A 58 15.09 -2.43 -5.80
N TYR A 59 14.26 -2.48 -4.77
CA TYR A 59 13.01 -1.70 -4.72
C TYR A 59 13.11 -0.42 -3.90
N LEU A 60 13.78 -0.45 -2.75
CA LEU A 60 13.74 0.68 -1.82
C LEU A 60 14.33 1.98 -2.36
N PRO A 61 15.45 2.00 -3.12
CA PRO A 61 15.96 3.26 -3.65
C PRO A 61 14.97 3.99 -4.56
N LYS A 62 14.28 3.27 -5.42
CA LYS A 62 13.30 3.83 -6.33
C LYS A 62 12.00 4.25 -5.63
N LEU A 63 11.55 3.48 -4.63
CA LEU A 63 10.43 3.85 -3.79
C LEU A 63 10.76 5.03 -2.86
N ALA A 64 11.99 5.14 -2.38
CA ALA A 64 12.43 6.24 -1.52
C ALA A 64 12.52 7.58 -2.27
N SER A 65 13.02 7.55 -3.51
CA SER A 65 13.10 8.73 -4.38
C SER A 65 11.76 9.17 -4.95
N GLY A 66 10.78 8.26 -5.03
CA GLY A 66 9.51 8.47 -5.72
C GLY A 66 9.59 8.23 -7.23
N GLU A 67 10.70 7.70 -7.75
CA GLU A 67 10.79 7.22 -9.12
C GLU A 67 9.78 6.10 -9.38
N TRP A 68 9.60 5.22 -8.41
CA TRP A 68 8.57 4.19 -8.40
C TRP A 68 7.56 4.42 -7.28
N MET A 69 6.31 4.16 -7.58
CA MET A 69 5.21 4.26 -6.63
C MET A 69 4.71 2.87 -6.23
N GLY A 70 4.42 2.71 -4.94
CA GLY A 70 3.90 1.45 -4.40
C GLY A 70 2.40 1.48 -4.14
N CYS A 71 1.76 0.34 -4.33
CA CYS A 71 0.39 0.07 -3.90
C CYS A 71 0.28 -1.24 -3.11
N TYR A 72 -0.90 -1.51 -2.54
CA TYR A 72 -1.10 -2.59 -1.59
C TYR A 72 -2.39 -3.35 -1.91
N CYS A 73 -2.24 -4.57 -2.37
CA CYS A 73 -3.30 -5.40 -2.94
C CYS A 73 -3.71 -6.50 -1.96
N LEU A 74 -4.47 -6.14 -0.91
CA LEU A 74 -4.98 -7.07 0.09
C LEU A 74 -6.47 -7.38 -0.13
N THR A 75 -7.32 -6.35 -0.11
CA THR A 75 -8.77 -6.46 -0.13
C THR A 75 -9.30 -7.12 -1.41
N GLU A 76 -10.26 -8.01 -1.26
CA GLU A 76 -10.98 -8.67 -2.36
C GLU A 76 -12.49 -8.44 -2.21
N PRO A 77 -13.30 -8.65 -3.26
CA PRO A 77 -14.76 -8.49 -3.18
C PRO A 77 -15.41 -9.30 -2.04
N GLY A 78 -14.89 -10.49 -1.74
CA GLY A 78 -15.37 -11.37 -0.67
C GLY A 78 -14.51 -11.38 0.60
N ALA A 79 -13.45 -10.56 0.69
CA ALA A 79 -12.49 -10.58 1.81
C ALA A 79 -12.03 -9.16 2.17
N GLY A 80 -12.80 -8.52 3.03
CA GLY A 80 -12.48 -7.21 3.61
C GLY A 80 -11.97 -7.35 5.05
N SER A 81 -12.90 -7.38 6.03
CA SER A 81 -12.54 -7.51 7.45
C SER A 81 -11.80 -8.82 7.77
N ASP A 82 -12.21 -9.93 7.17
CA ASP A 82 -11.45 -11.18 7.20
C ASP A 82 -10.50 -11.24 6.00
N ALA A 83 -9.39 -10.52 6.09
CA ALA A 83 -8.40 -10.44 5.02
C ALA A 83 -7.71 -11.77 4.74
N ASN A 84 -7.67 -12.70 5.70
CA ASN A 84 -7.08 -14.03 5.48
C ASN A 84 -7.98 -14.97 4.67
N SER A 85 -9.25 -14.61 4.44
CA SER A 85 -10.18 -15.40 3.60
C SER A 85 -10.07 -15.10 2.11
N GLY A 86 -9.11 -14.28 1.68
CA GLY A 86 -8.85 -13.95 0.28
C GLY A 86 -8.71 -15.18 -0.62
N LYS A 87 -9.27 -15.10 -1.83
CA LYS A 87 -9.33 -16.19 -2.82
C LYS A 87 -8.32 -16.06 -3.95
N THR A 88 -7.59 -14.95 -4.03
CA THR A 88 -6.46 -14.82 -4.98
C THR A 88 -5.47 -15.93 -4.74
N LYS A 89 -5.17 -16.71 -5.79
CA LYS A 89 -4.32 -17.91 -5.71
C LYS A 89 -2.95 -17.66 -6.32
N ALA A 90 -1.97 -18.39 -5.81
CA ALA A 90 -0.64 -18.52 -6.38
C ALA A 90 -0.31 -20.01 -6.54
N VAL A 91 -0.01 -20.43 -7.75
CA VAL A 91 0.31 -21.83 -8.07
C VAL A 91 1.77 -21.88 -8.54
N LEU A 92 2.58 -22.75 -7.94
CA LEU A 92 3.97 -22.91 -8.34
C LEU A 92 4.02 -23.60 -9.73
N THR A 93 4.84 -23.06 -10.64
CA THR A 93 5.06 -23.67 -11.95
C THR A 93 5.84 -25.00 -11.81
N ASP A 94 5.68 -25.92 -12.79
CA ASP A 94 6.32 -27.24 -12.76
C ASP A 94 7.84 -27.18 -12.67
N ASP A 95 8.46 -26.12 -13.22
CA ASP A 95 9.90 -25.87 -13.14
C ASP A 95 10.36 -25.31 -11.79
N GLY A 96 9.43 -24.98 -10.90
CA GLY A 96 9.68 -24.44 -9.57
C GLY A 96 10.25 -23.01 -9.54
N LYS A 97 10.25 -22.31 -10.66
CA LYS A 97 10.90 -20.98 -10.78
C LYS A 97 9.96 -19.81 -10.62
N ASN A 98 8.66 -20.02 -10.81
CA ASN A 98 7.67 -18.96 -10.78
C ASN A 98 6.40 -19.40 -10.06
N TYR A 99 5.64 -18.41 -9.61
CA TYR A 99 4.23 -18.58 -9.24
C TYR A 99 3.35 -17.98 -10.33
N LEU A 100 2.23 -18.62 -10.65
CA LEU A 100 1.15 -18.06 -11.45
C LEU A 100 0.11 -17.50 -10.48
N ILE A 101 -0.08 -16.19 -10.51
CA ILE A 101 -1.04 -15.50 -9.63
C ILE A 101 -2.31 -15.19 -10.41
N THR A 102 -3.46 -15.67 -9.88
CA THR A 102 -4.79 -15.47 -10.48
C THR A 102 -5.77 -15.01 -9.42
N GLY A 103 -6.50 -13.94 -9.69
CA GLY A 103 -7.49 -13.38 -8.77
C GLY A 103 -7.82 -11.93 -9.03
N GLN A 104 -8.46 -11.29 -8.04
CA GLN A 104 -8.93 -9.92 -8.13
C GLN A 104 -8.73 -9.22 -6.80
N LYS A 105 -8.30 -7.96 -6.87
CA LYS A 105 -8.23 -7.06 -5.73
C LYS A 105 -9.10 -5.84 -5.97
N MET A 106 -9.63 -5.27 -4.89
CA MET A 106 -10.61 -4.20 -4.96
C MET A 106 -10.19 -3.03 -4.07
N TRP A 107 -10.53 -1.82 -4.53
CA TRP A 107 -10.27 -0.55 -3.83
C TRP A 107 -8.78 -0.30 -3.55
N ILE A 108 -7.96 -0.54 -4.55
CA ILE A 108 -6.51 -0.43 -4.40
C ILE A 108 -6.07 1.02 -4.67
N SER A 109 -5.67 1.71 -3.59
CA SER A 109 -5.09 3.05 -3.68
C SER A 109 -3.79 3.03 -4.47
N ASN A 110 -3.58 4.05 -5.30
CA ASN A 110 -2.43 4.22 -6.19
C ASN A 110 -2.35 3.24 -7.37
N ALA A 111 -3.25 2.25 -7.50
CA ALA A 111 -3.14 1.24 -8.56
C ALA A 111 -3.04 1.85 -9.97
N GLY A 112 -3.67 3.00 -10.21
CA GLY A 112 -3.67 3.65 -11.52
C GLY A 112 -2.29 4.12 -12.00
N PHE A 113 -1.34 4.31 -11.08
CA PHE A 113 0.02 4.79 -11.41
C PHE A 113 1.13 4.03 -10.67
N ALA A 114 0.81 3.01 -9.87
CA ALA A 114 1.80 2.22 -9.14
C ALA A 114 2.73 1.46 -10.09
N ASP A 115 4.01 1.38 -9.71
CA ASP A 115 5.04 0.59 -10.38
C ASP A 115 5.30 -0.72 -9.64
N VAL A 116 5.04 -0.73 -8.32
CA VAL A 116 5.21 -1.89 -7.43
C VAL A 116 3.91 -2.21 -6.73
N PHE A 117 3.49 -3.47 -6.79
CA PHE A 117 2.28 -4.00 -6.19
C PHE A 117 2.65 -5.01 -5.10
N ILE A 118 2.32 -4.73 -3.86
CA ILE A 118 2.40 -5.71 -2.76
C ILE A 118 1.12 -6.52 -2.78
N VAL A 119 1.21 -7.75 -3.28
CA VAL A 119 0.05 -8.61 -3.52
C VAL A 119 0.01 -9.74 -2.51
N PHE A 120 -1.15 -10.00 -1.94
CA PHE A 120 -1.37 -11.14 -1.05
C PHE A 120 -2.20 -12.20 -1.76
N ALA A 121 -1.67 -13.40 -1.86
CA ALA A 121 -2.30 -14.54 -2.49
C ALA A 121 -2.10 -15.81 -1.65
N ARG A 122 -2.95 -16.78 -1.85
CA ARG A 122 -2.86 -18.08 -1.19
C ARG A 122 -2.09 -19.05 -2.08
N ILE A 123 -1.02 -19.62 -1.55
CA ILE A 123 -0.30 -20.69 -2.26
C ILE A 123 -1.08 -21.98 -2.04
N GLU A 124 -1.58 -22.56 -3.13
CA GLU A 124 -2.34 -23.84 -3.08
C GLU A 124 -3.44 -23.79 -2.01
N ASP A 125 -3.43 -24.74 -1.07
CA ASP A 125 -4.39 -24.88 0.03
C ASP A 125 -3.81 -24.41 1.38
N ASP A 126 -2.79 -23.54 1.37
CA ASP A 126 -2.21 -23.01 2.60
C ASP A 126 -3.27 -22.34 3.49
N LYS A 127 -3.15 -22.51 4.80
CA LYS A 127 -4.04 -21.88 5.76
C LYS A 127 -3.99 -20.35 5.69
N ASN A 128 -2.80 -19.80 5.47
CA ASN A 128 -2.57 -18.37 5.46
C ASN A 128 -2.16 -17.88 4.06
N ILE A 129 -2.48 -16.61 3.78
CA ILE A 129 -2.00 -15.92 2.59
C ILE A 129 -0.49 -15.66 2.67
N THR A 130 0.14 -15.50 1.51
CA THR A 130 1.56 -15.18 1.32
C THR A 130 1.67 -13.83 0.61
N GLY A 131 2.69 -13.04 0.92
CA GLY A 131 3.00 -11.78 0.25
C GLY A 131 3.89 -11.99 -0.97
N PHE A 132 3.66 -11.19 -2.01
CA PHE A 132 4.45 -11.17 -3.24
C PHE A 132 4.70 -9.74 -3.68
N ILE A 133 5.84 -9.50 -4.34
CA ILE A 133 6.17 -8.23 -4.97
C ILE A 133 5.98 -8.39 -6.49
N LEU A 134 5.01 -7.67 -7.05
CA LEU A 134 4.78 -7.62 -8.49
C LEU A 134 5.20 -6.26 -9.03
N GLU A 135 5.56 -6.22 -10.30
CA GLU A 135 5.98 -5.00 -10.99
C GLU A 135 4.99 -4.63 -12.09
N LYS A 136 4.85 -3.33 -12.33
CA LYS A 136 4.10 -2.81 -13.47
C LYS A 136 4.65 -3.40 -14.78
N GLY A 137 3.75 -3.79 -15.65
CA GLY A 137 4.11 -4.39 -16.94
C GLY A 137 4.29 -5.90 -16.91
N MET A 138 4.19 -6.57 -15.76
CA MET A 138 4.04 -8.03 -15.76
C MET A 138 2.76 -8.40 -16.53
N GLU A 139 2.90 -9.32 -17.49
CA GLU A 139 1.77 -9.80 -18.30
C GLU A 139 0.68 -10.42 -17.41
N GLY A 140 -0.59 -10.15 -17.74
CA GLY A 140 -1.74 -10.64 -16.98
C GLY A 140 -2.22 -9.67 -15.88
N ILE A 141 -1.53 -8.56 -15.60
CA ILE A 141 -2.04 -7.51 -14.71
C ILE A 141 -2.90 -6.55 -15.52
N THR A 142 -4.15 -6.38 -15.11
CA THR A 142 -5.05 -5.38 -15.69
C THR A 142 -5.74 -4.58 -14.60
N LEU A 143 -6.10 -3.33 -14.91
CA LEU A 143 -6.71 -2.39 -13.97
C LEU A 143 -8.15 -2.10 -14.39
N GLY A 144 -9.05 -2.01 -13.43
CA GLY A 144 -10.39 -1.48 -13.63
C GLY A 144 -10.39 0.04 -13.78
N GLU A 145 -11.57 0.60 -13.96
CA GLU A 145 -11.79 2.04 -13.98
C GLU A 145 -11.55 2.67 -12.60
N GLU A 146 -11.42 4.00 -12.56
CA GLU A 146 -11.36 4.73 -11.29
C GLU A 146 -12.70 4.62 -10.54
N GLU A 147 -12.61 4.27 -9.26
CA GLU A 147 -13.80 4.16 -8.40
C GLU A 147 -14.48 5.51 -8.22
N GLN A 148 -15.81 5.55 -8.36
CA GLN A 148 -16.64 6.71 -8.07
C GLN A 148 -16.84 6.83 -6.56
N LYS A 149 -16.12 7.77 -5.93
CA LYS A 149 -16.12 7.93 -4.47
C LYS A 149 -16.88 9.19 -4.04
N LEU A 150 -17.43 9.21 -2.84
CA LEU A 150 -18.05 10.39 -2.22
C LEU A 150 -17.04 11.47 -1.85
N GLY A 151 -15.77 11.12 -1.74
CA GLY A 151 -14.68 12.05 -1.43
C GLY A 151 -13.32 11.43 -1.78
N LEU A 152 -12.23 12.17 -1.52
CA LEU A 152 -10.85 11.77 -1.84
C LEU A 152 -10.65 11.45 -3.35
N ASN A 153 -11.35 12.16 -4.23
CA ASN A 153 -11.41 11.84 -5.66
C ASN A 153 -10.09 12.07 -6.40
N SER A 154 -9.16 12.85 -5.83
CA SER A 154 -7.81 13.00 -6.39
C SER A 154 -6.84 11.88 -5.96
N SER A 155 -7.29 10.90 -5.16
CA SER A 155 -6.53 9.69 -4.85
C SER A 155 -7.02 8.56 -5.76
N SER A 156 -6.17 8.07 -6.66
CA SER A 156 -6.50 6.94 -7.53
C SER A 156 -6.89 5.72 -6.70
N THR A 157 -7.99 5.09 -7.06
CA THR A 157 -8.49 3.88 -6.41
C THR A 157 -9.13 3.00 -7.48
N ARG A 158 -8.57 1.81 -7.72
CA ARG A 158 -9.01 0.91 -8.79
C ARG A 158 -9.11 -0.53 -8.31
N GLN A 159 -9.80 -1.33 -9.08
CA GLN A 159 -9.68 -2.78 -9.03
C GLN A 159 -8.42 -3.22 -9.76
N VAL A 160 -7.82 -4.32 -9.32
CA VAL A 160 -6.66 -4.94 -9.97
C VAL A 160 -6.97 -6.41 -10.22
N PHE A 161 -6.82 -6.82 -11.45
CA PHE A 161 -7.06 -8.20 -11.88
C PHE A 161 -5.74 -8.86 -12.24
N PHE A 162 -5.58 -10.11 -11.81
CA PHE A 162 -4.44 -10.95 -12.11
C PHE A 162 -4.93 -12.18 -12.88
N ASN A 163 -4.39 -12.39 -14.07
CA ASN A 163 -4.71 -13.50 -14.93
C ASN A 163 -3.44 -14.28 -15.25
N ASP A 164 -3.16 -15.29 -14.45
CA ASP A 164 -1.96 -16.15 -14.54
C ASP A 164 -0.66 -15.34 -14.61
N VAL A 165 -0.58 -14.28 -13.79
CA VAL A 165 0.61 -13.41 -13.74
C VAL A 165 1.80 -14.23 -13.27
N LYS A 166 2.81 -14.32 -14.14
CA LYS A 166 4.03 -15.07 -13.86
C LYS A 166 4.97 -14.25 -12.97
N VAL A 167 5.13 -14.70 -11.73
CA VAL A 167 5.92 -14.01 -10.69
C VAL A 167 7.08 -14.89 -10.26
N PRO A 168 8.34 -14.45 -10.40
CA PRO A 168 9.51 -15.21 -9.95
C PRO A 168 9.44 -15.58 -8.47
N VAL A 169 9.95 -16.77 -8.10
CA VAL A 169 9.92 -17.23 -6.70
C VAL A 169 10.69 -16.30 -5.75
N GLU A 170 11.69 -15.62 -6.24
CA GLU A 170 12.46 -14.60 -5.50
C GLU A 170 11.65 -13.35 -5.15
N ASN A 171 10.49 -13.14 -5.78
CA ASN A 171 9.58 -12.07 -5.44
C ASN A 171 8.59 -12.42 -4.31
N LEU A 172 8.69 -13.63 -3.74
CA LEU A 172 7.97 -13.99 -2.52
C LEU A 172 8.49 -13.15 -1.34
N LEU A 173 7.59 -12.48 -0.65
CA LEU A 173 7.94 -11.51 0.40
C LEU A 173 7.79 -12.15 1.80
N GLY A 174 8.88 -12.18 2.55
CA GLY A 174 8.88 -12.51 3.97
C GLY A 174 8.54 -13.96 4.34
N GLY A 175 8.55 -14.87 3.35
CA GLY A 175 8.33 -16.30 3.53
C GLY A 175 6.88 -16.76 3.34
N ARG A 176 6.72 -18.02 2.87
CA ARG A 176 5.43 -18.67 2.62
C ARG A 176 4.57 -18.71 3.89
N GLY A 177 3.28 -18.37 3.77
CA GLY A 177 2.30 -18.37 4.86
C GLY A 177 2.39 -17.18 5.84
N ASN A 178 3.33 -16.26 5.65
CA ASN A 178 3.52 -15.09 6.52
C ASN A 178 2.72 -13.84 6.05
N GLY A 179 2.01 -13.92 4.95
CA GLY A 179 1.33 -12.76 4.36
C GLY A 179 0.34 -12.07 5.31
N PHE A 180 -0.42 -12.83 6.08
CA PHE A 180 -1.35 -12.23 7.05
C PHE A 180 -0.64 -11.43 8.14
N LYS A 181 0.48 -11.95 8.67
CA LYS A 181 1.31 -11.23 9.66
C LYS A 181 1.89 -9.94 9.05
N ILE A 182 2.42 -10.02 7.84
CA ILE A 182 2.97 -8.86 7.10
C ILE A 182 1.87 -7.82 6.88
N ALA A 183 0.71 -8.27 6.42
CA ALA A 183 -0.44 -7.41 6.14
C ALA A 183 -0.89 -6.66 7.40
N MET A 184 -1.11 -7.36 8.50
CA MET A 184 -1.60 -6.74 9.74
C MET A 184 -0.58 -5.80 10.35
N ASN A 185 0.72 -6.11 10.27
CA ASN A 185 1.75 -5.21 10.78
C ASN A 185 1.82 -3.90 9.98
N ALA A 186 1.78 -3.96 8.66
CA ALA A 186 1.72 -2.77 7.82
C ALA A 186 0.47 -1.91 8.12
N LEU A 187 -0.68 -2.54 8.30
CA LEU A 187 -1.92 -1.85 8.65
C LEU A 187 -1.89 -1.24 10.06
N ASN A 188 -1.25 -1.88 11.04
CA ASN A 188 -1.09 -1.31 12.38
C ASN A 188 -0.29 0.00 12.36
N VAL A 189 0.81 0.03 11.60
CA VAL A 189 1.58 1.26 11.37
C VAL A 189 0.71 2.32 10.68
N GLY A 190 -0.07 1.91 9.68
CA GLY A 190 -1.02 2.77 8.97
C GLY A 190 -2.08 3.38 9.89
N ARG A 191 -2.63 2.60 10.82
CA ARG A 191 -3.63 3.08 11.81
C ARG A 191 -3.07 4.17 12.72
N ILE A 192 -1.83 4.02 13.19
CA ILE A 192 -1.16 5.04 14.02
C ILE A 192 -0.97 6.34 13.20
N LYS A 193 -0.48 6.23 11.96
CA LYS A 193 -0.32 7.38 11.07
C LYS A 193 -1.65 8.05 10.75
N LEU A 194 -2.70 7.28 10.51
CA LEU A 194 -4.04 7.81 10.24
C LEU A 194 -4.62 8.54 11.45
N SER A 195 -4.40 8.03 12.67
CA SER A 195 -4.84 8.71 13.90
C SER A 195 -4.20 10.09 14.06
N ALA A 196 -2.94 10.25 13.68
CA ALA A 196 -2.28 11.56 13.67
C ALA A 196 -2.74 12.44 12.52
N ALA A 197 -3.02 11.85 11.37
CA ALA A 197 -3.38 12.56 10.14
C ALA A 197 -4.68 13.39 10.25
N VAL A 198 -5.52 13.16 11.24
CA VAL A 198 -6.75 13.93 11.45
C VAL A 198 -6.56 15.20 12.29
N LEU A 199 -5.44 15.33 13.00
CA LEU A 199 -5.26 16.41 13.99
C LEU A 199 -5.15 17.80 13.37
N ASP A 200 -4.34 17.96 12.32
CA ASP A 200 -4.18 19.26 11.65
C ASP A 200 -5.47 19.66 10.90
N ALA A 201 -6.17 18.71 10.32
CA ALA A 201 -7.48 18.92 9.72
C ALA A 201 -8.49 19.43 10.75
N CYS A 202 -8.51 18.85 11.96
CA CYS A 202 -9.36 19.33 13.06
C CYS A 202 -9.01 20.76 13.47
N ARG A 203 -7.73 21.08 13.66
CA ARG A 203 -7.27 22.44 14.00
C ARG A 203 -7.70 23.46 12.93
N ARG A 204 -7.56 23.08 11.65
CA ARG A 204 -7.95 23.94 10.52
C ARG A 204 -9.45 24.19 10.50
N VAL A 205 -10.27 23.15 10.69
CA VAL A 205 -11.74 23.29 10.75
C VAL A 205 -12.16 24.18 11.90
N ILE A 206 -11.57 24.04 13.09
CA ILE A 206 -11.85 24.90 14.25
C ILE A 206 -11.50 26.35 13.91
N GLY A 207 -10.32 26.62 13.32
CA GLY A 207 -9.92 27.96 12.92
C GLY A 207 -10.87 28.60 11.92
N LEU A 208 -11.26 27.87 10.87
CA LEU A 208 -12.22 28.33 9.86
C LEU A 208 -13.59 28.64 10.48
N SER A 209 -14.08 27.75 11.36
CA SER A 209 -15.36 27.93 12.03
C SER A 209 -15.35 29.16 12.96
N THR A 210 -14.27 29.35 13.70
CA THR A 210 -14.09 30.52 14.59
C THR A 210 -14.06 31.81 13.79
N ASN A 211 -13.27 31.87 12.71
CA ASN A 211 -13.23 33.05 11.85
C ASN A 211 -14.60 33.37 11.27
N TYR A 212 -15.27 32.38 10.70
CA TYR A 212 -16.61 32.56 10.15
C TYR A 212 -17.61 33.06 11.19
N SER A 213 -17.58 32.50 12.40
CA SER A 213 -18.49 32.93 13.48
C SER A 213 -18.25 34.38 13.91
N ASN A 214 -17.01 34.86 13.84
CA ASN A 214 -16.68 36.25 14.16
C ASN A 214 -17.02 37.26 13.04
N GLU A 215 -17.00 36.82 11.81
CA GLU A 215 -17.25 37.68 10.62
C GLU A 215 -18.74 37.72 10.26
N ARG A 216 -19.49 36.68 10.55
CA ARG A 216 -20.92 36.58 10.20
C ARG A 216 -21.75 37.52 11.07
N ILE A 217 -22.38 38.51 10.42
CA ILE A 217 -23.38 39.38 11.02
C ILE A 217 -24.74 38.65 10.94
N GLN A 218 -25.39 38.53 12.08
CA GLN A 218 -26.74 37.95 12.18
C GLN A 218 -27.55 38.70 13.20
#